data_6195d3a601742da3ce8d374a71afab2c
#
_entry.id   6195d3a601742da3ce8d374a71afab2c
#
_cell.length_a   1.000
_cell.length_b   1.000
_cell.length_c   1.000
_cell.angle_alpha   90.00
_cell.angle_beta   90.00
_cell.angle_gamma   90.00
#
_symmetry.space_group_name_H-M   'P 1'
#
loop_
_entity.id
_entity.type
_entity.pdbx_description
1 polymer ?
#
loop_
_entity_poly.entity_id
_entity_poly.type
_entity_poly.pdbx_seq_one_letter_code
_entity_poly.pdbx_strand_id
1 'polypeptide(L)'
;MNKKIIIVTGGFGTIGLALSKSLLKQGHKVIVVDTRINKLGNNNANLFTIKANLNKENEIKKLITLCGTKFKKVDALVHCSYPKTKDWGVKLEKLKQKSLNENLNNQLGSTIIISKNIINLFLKQNHGNLILLSSIMGMNNPKFETYKGTKMSSPIEYSAIKSGIISITKYLAKYYAKKNLKINCVSPGGIEDNLPKRFVKNYKKQCNFKGLLDPKDVVDAINFLLSEKSNFISGQNIVIDDGYSL
;
A
#
# COMPACT_ATOMS: atom_id res chain seq x y z
N MET A 1 -23.98 0.85 -3.66
CA MET A 1 -22.95 -0.10 -3.16
C MET A 1 -23.17 -0.35 -1.68
N ASN A 2 -23.06 -1.61 -1.22
CA ASN A 2 -23.12 -1.91 0.20
C ASN A 2 -22.00 -1.20 0.95
N LYS A 3 -22.35 -0.52 2.06
CA LYS A 3 -21.38 0.18 2.92
C LYS A 3 -20.43 -0.83 3.56
N LYS A 4 -19.12 -0.66 3.36
CA LYS A 4 -18.05 -1.54 3.85
C LYS A 4 -17.31 -0.88 5.01
N ILE A 5 -16.67 -1.70 5.84
CA ILE A 5 -15.74 -1.26 6.89
C ILE A 5 -14.33 -1.60 6.42
N ILE A 6 -13.51 -0.58 6.18
CA ILE A 6 -12.23 -0.69 5.50
C ILE A 6 -11.12 -0.10 6.37
N ILE A 7 -10.09 -0.88 6.64
CA ILE A 7 -8.86 -0.41 7.28
C ILE A 7 -7.91 0.10 6.19
N VAL A 8 -7.42 1.33 6.37
CA VAL A 8 -6.37 1.93 5.51
C VAL A 8 -5.16 2.24 6.39
N THR A 9 -4.09 1.48 6.23
CA THR A 9 -2.84 1.72 6.96
C THR A 9 -1.94 2.68 6.18
N GLY A 10 -1.12 3.48 6.89
CA GLY A 10 -0.43 4.59 6.25
C GLY A 10 -1.42 5.61 5.69
N GLY A 11 -2.58 5.76 6.36
CA GLY A 11 -3.73 6.47 5.84
C GLY A 11 -3.58 7.99 5.80
N PHE A 12 -2.50 8.55 6.33
CA PHE A 12 -2.12 9.95 6.17
C PHE A 12 -0.96 10.17 5.18
N GLY A 13 -0.45 9.09 4.55
CA GLY A 13 0.46 9.18 3.41
C GLY A 13 -0.27 9.55 2.12
N THR A 14 0.48 9.84 1.06
CA THR A 14 -0.02 10.36 -0.22
C THR A 14 -1.18 9.53 -0.80
N ILE A 15 -0.98 8.23 -1.00
CA ILE A 15 -2.03 7.33 -1.52
C ILE A 15 -3.10 7.05 -0.45
N GLY A 16 -2.68 6.75 0.79
CA GLY A 16 -3.60 6.40 1.87
C GLY A 16 -4.60 7.51 2.20
N LEU A 17 -4.16 8.77 2.16
CA LEU A 17 -5.01 9.94 2.39
C LEU A 17 -6.04 10.12 1.27
N ALA A 18 -5.59 10.02 0.01
CA ALA A 18 -6.48 10.12 -1.15
C ALA A 18 -7.52 8.99 -1.14
N LEU A 19 -7.09 7.75 -0.83
CA LEU A 19 -7.98 6.61 -0.69
C LEU A 19 -8.99 6.80 0.44
N SER A 20 -8.54 7.21 1.62
CA SER A 20 -9.42 7.43 2.77
C SER A 20 -10.52 8.46 2.46
N LYS A 21 -10.16 9.58 1.81
CA LYS A 21 -11.13 10.58 1.36
C LYS A 21 -12.13 10.02 0.34
N SER A 22 -11.65 9.25 -0.64
CA SER A 22 -12.49 8.64 -1.66
C SER A 22 -13.50 7.66 -1.04
N LEU A 23 -13.06 6.79 -0.14
CA LEU A 23 -13.90 5.82 0.54
C LEU A 23 -14.96 6.47 1.43
N LEU A 24 -14.59 7.54 2.16
CA LEU A 24 -15.54 8.33 2.95
C LEU A 24 -16.61 9.00 2.07
N LYS A 25 -16.22 9.56 0.92
CA LYS A 25 -17.15 10.14 -0.06
C LYS A 25 -18.14 9.10 -0.61
N GLN A 26 -17.72 7.82 -0.71
CA GLN A 26 -18.58 6.71 -1.12
C GLN A 26 -19.46 6.17 0.03
N GLY A 27 -19.37 6.76 1.24
CA GLY A 27 -20.16 6.38 2.42
C GLY A 27 -19.67 5.14 3.15
N HIS A 28 -18.45 4.67 2.87
CA HIS A 28 -17.83 3.57 3.63
C HIS A 28 -17.41 4.03 5.02
N LYS A 29 -17.37 3.10 5.99
CA LYS A 29 -16.66 3.32 7.26
C LYS A 29 -15.17 3.09 7.06
N VAL A 30 -14.35 4.08 7.36
CA VAL A 30 -12.90 4.06 7.13
C VAL A 30 -12.16 4.13 8.46
N ILE A 31 -11.33 3.12 8.71
CA ILE A 31 -10.44 3.06 9.85
C ILE A 31 -9.04 3.42 9.36
N VAL A 32 -8.64 4.66 9.57
CA VAL A 32 -7.32 5.18 9.21
C VAL A 32 -6.33 4.82 10.30
N VAL A 33 -5.25 4.14 9.93
CA VAL A 33 -4.18 3.72 10.84
C VAL A 33 -2.87 4.35 10.42
N ASP A 34 -2.22 5.08 11.32
CA ASP A 34 -0.92 5.72 11.07
C ASP A 34 -0.16 5.92 12.38
N THR A 35 1.14 6.19 12.29
CA THR A 35 1.96 6.59 13.44
C THR A 35 1.72 8.03 13.87
N ARG A 36 1.22 8.87 12.98
CA ARG A 36 0.82 10.26 13.21
C ARG A 36 -0.69 10.37 13.03
N ILE A 37 -1.34 11.17 13.86
CA ILE A 37 -2.76 11.49 13.68
C ILE A 37 -2.86 12.91 13.15
N ASN A 38 -3.33 13.04 11.92
CA ASN A 38 -3.68 14.32 11.30
C ASN A 38 -5.21 14.43 11.21
N LYS A 39 -5.72 15.66 11.15
CA LYS A 39 -7.16 15.89 11.02
C LYS A 39 -7.59 15.63 9.56
N LEU A 40 -8.43 14.65 9.35
CA LEU A 40 -9.09 14.31 8.06
C LEU A 40 -10.49 14.93 7.95
N GLY A 41 -10.70 16.11 8.56
CA GLY A 41 -12.04 16.69 8.72
C GLY A 41 -12.72 16.19 10.02
N ASN A 42 -13.13 17.11 10.87
CA ASN A 42 -13.48 16.80 12.26
C ASN A 42 -14.89 16.19 12.47
N ASN A 43 -15.73 16.02 11.44
CA ASN A 43 -17.16 15.70 11.63
C ASN A 43 -17.69 14.57 10.73
N ASN A 44 -16.87 13.61 10.34
CA ASN A 44 -17.38 12.47 9.58
C ASN A 44 -17.60 11.26 10.49
N ALA A 45 -18.86 10.93 10.78
CA ALA A 45 -19.24 9.80 11.63
C ALA A 45 -18.73 8.43 11.14
N ASN A 46 -18.30 8.34 9.87
CA ASN A 46 -17.75 7.15 9.27
C ASN A 46 -16.21 7.08 9.33
N LEU A 47 -15.54 8.11 9.87
CA LEU A 47 -14.10 8.15 10.01
C LEU A 47 -13.67 7.74 11.42
N PHE A 48 -12.77 6.76 11.50
CA PHE A 48 -12.12 6.34 12.73
C PHE A 48 -10.61 6.40 12.53
N THR A 49 -9.90 7.05 13.46
CA THR A 49 -8.44 7.13 13.42
C THR A 49 -7.83 6.36 14.58
N ILE A 50 -6.83 5.55 14.28
CA ILE A 50 -6.09 4.76 15.28
C ILE A 50 -4.61 5.02 15.10
N LYS A 51 -3.95 5.47 16.17
CA LYS A 51 -2.49 5.59 16.20
C LYS A 51 -1.90 4.21 16.47
N ALA A 52 -1.11 3.69 15.53
CA ALA A 52 -0.41 2.43 15.70
C ALA A 52 0.89 2.39 14.88
N ASN A 53 1.93 1.80 15.45
CA ASN A 53 3.18 1.51 14.78
C ASN A 53 3.18 0.06 14.29
N LEU A 54 2.99 -0.13 12.99
CA LEU A 54 2.90 -1.45 12.37
C LEU A 54 4.24 -2.21 12.28
N ASN A 55 5.33 -1.61 12.73
CA ASN A 55 6.60 -2.31 12.92
C ASN A 55 6.64 -3.12 14.23
N LYS A 56 5.59 -3.00 15.06
CA LYS A 56 5.45 -3.70 16.34
C LYS A 56 4.29 -4.68 16.29
N GLU A 57 4.58 -5.97 16.34
CA GLU A 57 3.56 -7.02 16.25
C GLU A 57 2.46 -6.87 17.31
N ASN A 58 2.81 -6.45 18.54
CA ASN A 58 1.82 -6.22 19.60
C ASN A 58 0.82 -5.11 19.25
N GLU A 59 1.26 -4.05 18.56
CA GLU A 59 0.37 -2.98 18.13
C GLU A 59 -0.53 -3.44 16.97
N ILE A 60 -0.01 -4.29 16.07
CA ILE A 60 -0.82 -4.93 15.01
C ILE A 60 -1.90 -5.82 15.63
N LYS A 61 -1.55 -6.68 16.59
CA LYS A 61 -2.52 -7.55 17.29
C LYS A 61 -3.61 -6.73 17.98
N LYS A 62 -3.23 -5.70 18.75
CA LYS A 62 -4.18 -4.78 19.41
C LYS A 62 -5.11 -4.11 18.42
N LEU A 63 -4.56 -3.60 17.31
CA LEU A 63 -5.33 -2.96 16.22
C LEU A 63 -6.40 -3.92 15.67
N ILE A 64 -6.00 -5.12 15.26
CA ILE A 64 -6.92 -6.08 14.62
C ILE A 64 -7.98 -6.57 15.62
N THR A 65 -7.61 -6.84 16.87
CA THR A 65 -8.56 -7.19 17.92
C THR A 65 -9.56 -6.06 18.17
N LEU A 66 -9.08 -4.82 18.33
CA LEU A 66 -9.95 -3.64 18.51
C LEU A 66 -10.93 -3.48 17.34
N CYS A 67 -10.44 -3.63 16.10
CA CYS A 67 -11.30 -3.52 14.92
C CYS A 67 -12.36 -4.62 14.89
N GLY A 68 -11.99 -5.87 15.17
CA GLY A 68 -12.92 -7.01 15.21
C GLY A 68 -13.99 -6.87 16.28
N THR A 69 -13.62 -6.41 17.48
CA THR A 69 -14.58 -6.23 18.58
C THR A 69 -15.48 -5.01 18.37
N LYS A 70 -14.91 -3.86 18.05
CA LYS A 70 -15.65 -2.59 17.91
C LYS A 70 -16.61 -2.57 16.72
N PHE A 71 -16.20 -3.15 15.58
CA PHE A 71 -16.98 -3.09 14.36
C PHE A 71 -17.68 -4.41 14.02
N LYS A 72 -17.45 -5.48 14.78
CA LYS A 72 -17.96 -6.84 14.57
C LYS A 72 -17.51 -7.49 13.28
N LYS A 73 -17.19 -6.71 12.24
CA LYS A 73 -16.65 -7.16 10.97
C LYS A 73 -15.70 -6.11 10.39
N VAL A 74 -14.78 -6.55 9.53
CA VAL A 74 -13.92 -5.71 8.70
C VAL A 74 -13.94 -6.29 7.29
N ASP A 75 -14.44 -5.54 6.31
CA ASP A 75 -14.62 -6.05 4.95
C ASP A 75 -13.31 -6.07 4.15
N ALA A 76 -12.41 -5.12 4.43
CA ALA A 76 -11.12 -5.04 3.74
C ALA A 76 -10.02 -4.37 4.56
N LEU A 77 -8.77 -4.68 4.20
CA LEU A 77 -7.59 -3.93 4.61
C LEU A 77 -6.79 -3.53 3.37
N VAL A 78 -6.47 -2.23 3.25
CA VAL A 78 -5.55 -1.71 2.24
C VAL A 78 -4.28 -1.25 2.95
N HIS A 79 -3.16 -1.91 2.63
CA HIS A 79 -1.88 -1.66 3.28
C HIS A 79 -1.05 -0.66 2.47
N CYS A 80 -1.13 0.63 2.84
CA CYS A 80 -0.38 1.73 2.21
C CYS A 80 0.81 2.21 3.05
N SER A 81 1.12 1.56 4.18
CA SER A 81 2.22 1.98 5.06
C SER A 81 3.57 1.86 4.36
N TYR A 82 4.38 2.93 4.46
CA TYR A 82 5.68 3.02 3.82
C TYR A 82 6.70 3.71 4.73
N PRO A 83 7.09 3.06 5.85
CA PRO A 83 8.12 3.59 6.75
C PRO A 83 9.49 3.54 6.08
N LYS A 84 10.31 4.57 6.32
CA LYS A 84 11.66 4.70 5.74
C LYS A 84 12.66 5.10 6.81
N THR A 85 13.90 4.60 6.72
CA THR A 85 15.03 5.12 7.50
C THR A 85 15.40 6.52 7.05
N LYS A 86 16.19 7.24 7.89
CA LYS A 86 16.62 8.60 7.58
C LYS A 86 17.50 8.70 6.33
N ASP A 87 18.25 7.64 6.05
CA ASP A 87 19.16 7.51 4.90
C ASP A 87 18.54 6.74 3.72
N TRP A 88 17.21 6.63 3.68
CA TRP A 88 16.51 6.03 2.55
C TRP A 88 16.86 6.71 1.23
N GLY A 89 17.18 5.91 0.21
CA GLY A 89 17.53 6.42 -1.12
C GLY A 89 19.01 6.69 -1.32
N VAL A 90 19.90 6.27 -0.40
CA VAL A 90 21.34 6.30 -0.65
C VAL A 90 21.73 5.36 -1.79
N LYS A 91 22.84 5.66 -2.46
CA LYS A 91 23.42 4.77 -3.47
C LYS A 91 23.86 3.46 -2.83
N LEU A 92 23.89 2.38 -3.64
CA LEU A 92 24.25 1.02 -3.18
C LEU A 92 25.56 0.98 -2.38
N GLU A 93 26.59 1.69 -2.85
CA GLU A 93 27.92 1.69 -2.23
C GLU A 93 27.93 2.36 -0.84
N LYS A 94 26.87 3.13 -0.50
CA LYS A 94 26.71 3.81 0.79
C LYS A 94 25.65 3.16 1.68
N LEU A 95 25.04 2.06 1.23
CA LEU A 95 24.01 1.37 2.00
C LEU A 95 24.60 0.71 3.24
N LYS A 96 24.05 1.04 4.41
CA LYS A 96 24.45 0.45 5.69
C LYS A 96 23.61 -0.77 5.99
N GLN A 97 24.23 -1.85 6.47
CA GLN A 97 23.53 -3.07 6.88
C GLN A 97 22.39 -2.80 7.87
N LYS A 98 22.59 -1.89 8.84
CA LYS A 98 21.56 -1.50 9.80
C LYS A 98 20.31 -0.95 9.11
N SER A 99 20.48 0.00 8.17
CA SER A 99 19.38 0.60 7.43
C SER A 99 18.68 -0.39 6.51
N LEU A 100 19.47 -1.26 5.85
CA LEU A 100 18.93 -2.36 5.04
C LEU A 100 18.01 -3.25 5.87
N ASN A 101 18.51 -3.77 7.00
CA ASN A 101 17.74 -4.66 7.89
C ASN A 101 16.48 -3.96 8.42
N GLU A 102 16.59 -2.67 8.81
CA GLU A 102 15.47 -1.90 9.30
C GLU A 102 14.43 -1.67 8.22
N ASN A 103 14.81 -1.29 7.00
CA ASN A 103 13.88 -1.10 5.89
C ASN A 103 13.19 -2.40 5.47
N LEU A 104 13.93 -3.52 5.38
CA LEU A 104 13.35 -4.84 5.08
C LEU A 104 12.34 -5.26 6.16
N ASN A 105 12.71 -5.14 7.43
CA ASN A 105 11.81 -5.51 8.53
C ASN A 105 10.58 -4.61 8.59
N ASN A 106 10.76 -3.29 8.48
CA ASN A 106 9.69 -2.31 8.64
C ASN A 106 8.70 -2.28 7.47
N GLN A 107 9.11 -2.68 6.27
CA GLN A 107 8.24 -2.68 5.11
C GLN A 107 7.80 -4.10 4.72
N LEU A 108 8.73 -5.03 4.48
CA LEU A 108 8.39 -6.38 4.05
C LEU A 108 7.96 -7.25 5.23
N GLY A 109 8.72 -7.26 6.31
CA GLY A 109 8.39 -8.00 7.52
C GLY A 109 7.04 -7.59 8.11
N SER A 110 6.81 -6.27 8.26
CA SER A 110 5.53 -5.76 8.78
C SER A 110 4.35 -6.11 7.85
N THR A 111 4.56 -6.12 6.52
CA THR A 111 3.52 -6.55 5.56
C THR A 111 3.12 -8.00 5.78
N ILE A 112 4.06 -8.89 6.05
CA ILE A 112 3.77 -10.30 6.36
C ILE A 112 2.97 -10.39 7.67
N ILE A 113 3.40 -9.69 8.71
CA ILE A 113 2.77 -9.77 10.04
C ILE A 113 1.36 -9.19 10.04
N ILE A 114 1.13 -8.04 9.38
CA ILE A 114 -0.23 -7.49 9.29
C ILE A 114 -1.13 -8.37 8.44
N SER A 115 -0.62 -8.93 7.35
CA SER A 115 -1.38 -9.86 6.49
C SER A 115 -1.81 -11.08 7.28
N LYS A 116 -0.91 -11.72 8.03
CA LYS A 116 -1.22 -12.85 8.93
C LYS A 116 -2.35 -12.51 9.91
N ASN A 117 -2.24 -11.36 10.59
CA ASN A 117 -3.21 -10.99 11.63
C ASN A 117 -4.58 -10.64 11.05
N ILE A 118 -4.66 -9.90 9.94
CA ILE A 118 -5.95 -9.56 9.32
C ILE A 118 -6.61 -10.78 8.67
N ILE A 119 -5.84 -11.66 8.06
CA ILE A 119 -6.37 -12.90 7.48
C ILE A 119 -6.99 -13.78 8.56
N ASN A 120 -6.39 -13.88 9.74
CA ASN A 120 -6.99 -14.59 10.86
C ASN A 120 -8.38 -14.03 11.25
N LEU A 121 -8.57 -12.71 11.18
CA LEU A 121 -9.89 -12.09 11.39
C LEU A 121 -10.83 -12.46 10.22
N PHE A 122 -10.36 -12.35 8.98
CA PHE A 122 -11.14 -12.68 7.80
C PHE A 122 -11.59 -14.15 7.76
N LEU A 123 -10.76 -15.07 8.20
CA LEU A 123 -11.13 -16.49 8.31
C LEU A 123 -12.25 -16.71 9.33
N LYS A 124 -12.19 -16.04 10.49
CA LYS A 124 -13.23 -16.12 11.52
C LYS A 124 -14.59 -15.61 11.05
N GLN A 125 -14.60 -14.59 10.21
CA GLN A 125 -15.83 -13.99 9.66
C GLN A 125 -16.22 -14.56 8.27
N ASN A 126 -15.43 -15.51 7.73
CA ASN A 126 -15.59 -16.17 6.45
C ASN A 126 -15.67 -15.24 5.24
N HIS A 127 -15.04 -14.07 5.31
CA HIS A 127 -14.87 -13.17 4.15
C HIS A 127 -13.77 -12.16 4.42
N GLY A 128 -13.15 -11.63 3.36
CA GLY A 128 -12.19 -10.54 3.47
C GLY A 128 -11.53 -10.17 2.16
N ASN A 129 -11.04 -8.94 2.10
CA ASN A 129 -10.30 -8.42 0.95
C ASN A 129 -9.02 -7.72 1.43
N LEU A 130 -7.87 -8.27 1.08
CA LEU A 130 -6.56 -7.71 1.38
C LEU A 130 -5.95 -7.12 0.12
N ILE A 131 -5.60 -5.83 0.16
CA ILE A 131 -4.91 -5.14 -0.93
C ILE A 131 -3.59 -4.60 -0.39
N LEU A 132 -2.48 -5.02 -1.01
CA LEU A 132 -1.13 -4.59 -0.66
C LEU A 132 -0.61 -3.58 -1.69
N LEU A 133 0.16 -2.58 -1.25
CA LEU A 133 0.81 -1.62 -2.13
C LEU A 133 2.25 -2.05 -2.43
N SER A 134 2.47 -2.50 -3.68
CA SER A 134 3.80 -2.71 -4.24
C SER A 134 4.27 -1.48 -5.03
N SER A 135 4.95 -1.67 -6.13
CA SER A 135 5.44 -0.67 -7.08
C SER A 135 5.86 -1.37 -8.37
N ILE A 136 5.92 -0.64 -9.48
CA ILE A 136 6.58 -1.11 -10.71
C ILE A 136 8.04 -1.54 -10.46
N MET A 137 8.72 -0.94 -9.47
CA MET A 137 10.09 -1.34 -9.07
C MET A 137 10.16 -2.73 -8.41
N GLY A 138 9.02 -3.36 -8.12
CA GLY A 138 8.94 -4.76 -7.72
C GLY A 138 8.84 -5.73 -8.90
N MET A 139 8.67 -5.24 -10.12
CA MET A 139 8.51 -6.03 -11.36
C MET A 139 9.69 -5.84 -12.29
N ASN A 140 10.10 -4.60 -12.46
CA ASN A 140 11.10 -4.19 -13.44
C ASN A 140 12.27 -3.50 -12.73
N ASN A 141 13.43 -3.56 -13.36
CA ASN A 141 14.58 -2.80 -12.91
C ASN A 141 14.35 -1.28 -13.09
N PRO A 142 14.88 -0.44 -12.19
CA PRO A 142 14.82 0.99 -12.37
C PRO A 142 15.46 1.43 -13.70
N LYS A 143 14.76 2.30 -14.45
CA LYS A 143 15.36 3.01 -15.59
C LYS A 143 16.24 4.14 -15.03
N PHE A 144 17.53 3.86 -14.77
CA PHE A 144 18.43 4.78 -14.06
C PHE A 144 18.60 6.13 -14.77
N GLU A 145 18.37 6.22 -16.07
CA GLU A 145 18.33 7.45 -16.84
C GLU A 145 17.31 8.46 -16.30
N THR A 146 16.24 7.97 -15.69
CA THR A 146 15.21 8.81 -15.05
C THR A 146 15.80 9.68 -13.95
N TYR A 147 16.79 9.16 -13.23
CA TYR A 147 17.45 9.84 -12.10
C TYR A 147 18.62 10.73 -12.50
N LYS A 148 19.06 10.67 -13.78
CA LYS A 148 20.22 11.41 -14.28
C LYS A 148 20.06 12.92 -14.11
N GLY A 149 21.07 13.56 -13.52
CA GLY A 149 21.07 15.00 -13.24
C GLY A 149 20.21 15.38 -12.01
N THR A 150 19.90 14.45 -11.14
CA THR A 150 19.23 14.66 -9.84
C THR A 150 20.07 14.10 -8.70
N LYS A 151 19.70 14.44 -7.45
CA LYS A 151 20.27 13.83 -6.25
C LYS A 151 19.52 12.54 -5.84
N MET A 152 18.48 12.15 -6.59
CA MET A 152 17.66 10.97 -6.30
C MET A 152 18.34 9.71 -6.82
N SER A 153 18.02 8.59 -6.18
CA SER A 153 18.34 7.25 -6.68
C SER A 153 17.17 6.30 -6.39
N SER A 154 17.16 5.13 -7.02
CA SER A 154 16.29 4.03 -6.66
C SER A 154 17.06 3.09 -5.74
N PRO A 155 16.72 2.98 -4.46
CA PRO A 155 17.45 2.10 -3.55
C PRO A 155 17.19 0.63 -3.88
N ILE A 156 18.23 -0.21 -3.77
CA ILE A 156 18.12 -1.63 -4.12
C ILE A 156 17.13 -2.37 -3.22
N GLU A 157 17.10 -2.02 -1.93
CA GLU A 157 16.15 -2.61 -0.99
C GLU A 157 14.70 -2.30 -1.34
N TYR A 158 14.42 -1.18 -2.05
CA TYR A 158 13.07 -0.88 -2.51
C TYR A 158 12.58 -1.91 -3.52
N SER A 159 13.40 -2.24 -4.52
CA SER A 159 13.07 -3.27 -5.50
C SER A 159 12.87 -4.63 -4.83
N ALA A 160 13.76 -5.03 -3.92
CA ALA A 160 13.65 -6.27 -3.17
C ALA A 160 12.35 -6.35 -2.34
N ILE A 161 12.04 -5.28 -1.60
CA ILE A 161 10.82 -5.17 -0.80
C ILE A 161 9.57 -5.28 -1.68
N LYS A 162 9.53 -4.53 -2.78
CA LYS A 162 8.35 -4.47 -3.64
C LYS A 162 8.13 -5.75 -4.43
N SER A 163 9.20 -6.42 -4.88
CA SER A 163 9.14 -7.78 -5.44
C SER A 163 8.63 -8.79 -4.39
N GLY A 164 9.12 -8.69 -3.16
CA GLY A 164 8.65 -9.51 -2.05
C GLY A 164 7.15 -9.35 -1.79
N ILE A 165 6.61 -8.13 -1.86
CA ILE A 165 5.17 -7.87 -1.68
C ILE A 165 4.34 -8.53 -2.79
N ILE A 166 4.79 -8.50 -4.05
CA ILE A 166 4.13 -9.20 -5.16
C ILE A 166 4.14 -10.72 -4.91
N SER A 167 5.28 -11.26 -4.49
CA SER A 167 5.43 -12.69 -4.17
C SER A 167 4.52 -13.10 -3.01
N ILE A 168 4.49 -12.33 -1.91
CA ILE A 168 3.62 -12.56 -0.75
C ILE A 168 2.15 -12.56 -1.17
N THR A 169 1.73 -11.65 -2.04
CA THR A 169 0.36 -11.60 -2.55
C THR A 169 -0.04 -12.91 -3.22
N LYS A 170 0.79 -13.41 -4.13
CA LYS A 170 0.55 -14.68 -4.83
C LYS A 170 0.56 -15.88 -3.87
N TYR A 171 1.53 -15.90 -2.95
CA TYR A 171 1.64 -16.94 -1.93
C TYR A 171 0.37 -17.02 -1.08
N LEU A 172 -0.05 -15.90 -0.51
CA LEU A 172 -1.21 -15.85 0.37
C LEU A 172 -2.52 -16.20 -0.38
N ALA A 173 -2.70 -15.70 -1.60
CA ALA A 173 -3.85 -16.04 -2.42
C ALA A 173 -3.93 -17.54 -2.71
N LYS A 174 -2.79 -18.19 -2.98
CA LYS A 174 -2.72 -19.64 -3.21
C LYS A 174 -2.89 -20.43 -1.91
N TYR A 175 -2.23 -20.01 -0.83
CA TYR A 175 -2.28 -20.69 0.47
C TYR A 175 -3.71 -20.73 1.05
N TYR A 176 -4.46 -19.63 0.88
CA TYR A 176 -5.85 -19.53 1.31
C TYR A 176 -6.86 -19.79 0.18
N ALA A 177 -6.47 -20.50 -0.86
CA ALA A 177 -7.39 -20.92 -1.92
C ALA A 177 -8.62 -21.65 -1.32
N LYS A 178 -9.79 -21.48 -1.97
CA LYS A 178 -11.09 -22.03 -1.49
C LYS A 178 -11.62 -21.40 -0.19
N LYS A 179 -10.93 -20.43 0.39
CA LYS A 179 -11.49 -19.52 1.41
C LYS A 179 -12.12 -18.32 0.71
N ASN A 180 -13.15 -17.75 1.31
CA ASN A 180 -13.81 -16.55 0.76
C ASN A 180 -12.96 -15.29 1.01
N LEU A 181 -11.73 -15.31 0.49
CA LEU A 181 -10.75 -14.22 0.64
C LEU A 181 -10.26 -13.77 -0.74
N LYS A 182 -10.21 -12.46 -0.94
CA LYS A 182 -9.51 -11.83 -2.07
C LYS A 182 -8.21 -11.22 -1.59
N ILE A 183 -7.11 -11.52 -2.25
CA ILE A 183 -5.79 -11.01 -1.88
C ILE A 183 -5.09 -10.57 -3.16
N ASN A 184 -4.89 -9.26 -3.31
CA ASN A 184 -4.27 -8.67 -4.49
C ASN A 184 -3.24 -7.61 -4.10
N CYS A 185 -2.41 -7.21 -5.03
CA CYS A 185 -1.58 -6.02 -4.87
C CYS A 185 -1.76 -5.05 -6.04
N VAL A 186 -1.39 -3.81 -5.77
CA VAL A 186 -1.36 -2.72 -6.74
C VAL A 186 0.08 -2.24 -6.85
N SER A 187 0.58 -2.10 -8.07
CA SER A 187 1.93 -1.63 -8.37
C SER A 187 1.86 -0.29 -9.12
N PRO A 188 1.86 0.84 -8.39
CA PRO A 188 1.91 2.14 -9.01
C PRO A 188 3.26 2.43 -9.66
N GLY A 189 3.26 3.27 -10.69
CA GLY A 189 4.40 4.04 -11.16
C GLY A 189 4.74 5.19 -10.21
N GLY A 190 5.51 6.16 -10.71
CA GLY A 190 5.86 7.36 -9.95
C GLY A 190 4.62 8.20 -9.65
N ILE A 191 4.48 8.61 -8.39
CA ILE A 191 3.39 9.47 -7.91
C ILE A 191 3.91 10.91 -7.80
N GLU A 192 3.09 11.88 -8.20
CA GLU A 192 3.37 13.31 -8.02
C GLU A 192 3.44 13.65 -6.52
N ASP A 193 4.59 14.12 -6.07
CA ASP A 193 4.86 14.43 -4.65
C ASP A 193 6.04 15.41 -4.53
N ASN A 194 5.91 16.61 -5.07
CA ASN A 194 6.93 17.67 -5.03
C ASN A 194 8.35 17.21 -5.48
N LEU A 195 8.39 16.39 -6.52
CA LEU A 195 9.63 15.83 -7.04
C LEU A 195 10.45 16.86 -7.85
N PRO A 196 11.79 16.70 -7.94
CA PRO A 196 12.63 17.61 -8.71
C PRO A 196 12.18 17.69 -10.18
N LYS A 197 12.05 18.90 -10.72
CA LYS A 197 11.61 19.14 -12.12
C LYS A 197 12.39 18.31 -13.14
N ARG A 198 13.68 18.10 -12.93
CA ARG A 198 14.52 17.26 -13.80
C ARG A 198 14.06 15.80 -13.79
N PHE A 199 13.76 15.25 -12.61
CA PHE A 199 13.22 13.90 -12.48
C PHE A 199 11.87 13.79 -13.19
N VAL A 200 10.94 14.70 -12.93
CA VAL A 200 9.61 14.72 -13.58
C VAL A 200 9.74 14.72 -15.10
N LYS A 201 10.61 15.59 -15.65
CA LYS A 201 10.88 15.65 -17.10
C LYS A 201 11.43 14.32 -17.64
N ASN A 202 12.40 13.72 -16.95
CA ASN A 202 13.00 12.45 -17.37
C ASN A 202 12.00 11.30 -17.28
N TYR A 203 11.20 11.27 -16.19
CA TYR A 203 10.16 10.25 -15.98
C TYR A 203 9.10 10.30 -17.08
N LYS A 204 8.59 11.48 -17.41
CA LYS A 204 7.58 11.68 -18.45
C LYS A 204 8.02 11.16 -19.82
N LYS A 205 9.30 11.23 -20.15
CA LYS A 205 9.84 10.71 -21.42
C LYS A 205 9.75 9.18 -21.56
N GLN A 206 9.54 8.48 -20.44
CA GLN A 206 9.42 7.03 -20.38
C GLN A 206 7.96 6.56 -20.31
N CYS A 207 7.01 7.50 -20.36
CA CYS A 207 5.58 7.24 -20.23
C CYS A 207 4.84 7.58 -21.51
N ASN A 208 3.63 7.05 -21.66
CA ASN A 208 2.85 7.22 -22.88
C ASN A 208 2.12 8.57 -22.95
N PHE A 209 1.55 9.05 -21.84
CA PHE A 209 0.64 10.21 -21.86
C PHE A 209 0.94 11.23 -20.76
N LYS A 210 0.69 10.86 -19.51
CA LYS A 210 0.66 11.74 -18.35
C LYS A 210 2.03 11.91 -17.70
N GLY A 211 2.75 10.80 -17.53
CA GLY A 211 3.98 10.73 -16.77
C GLY A 211 3.72 10.31 -15.32
N LEU A 212 4.04 11.18 -14.36
CA LEU A 212 3.72 10.90 -12.97
C LEU A 212 2.20 10.84 -12.74
N LEU A 213 1.78 9.91 -11.89
CA LEU A 213 0.38 9.70 -11.56
C LEU A 213 -0.07 10.63 -10.43
N ASP A 214 -1.32 11.07 -10.47
CA ASP A 214 -1.99 11.56 -9.29
C ASP A 214 -2.32 10.40 -8.36
N PRO A 215 -2.32 10.61 -7.03
CA PRO A 215 -2.78 9.58 -6.09
C PRO A 215 -4.17 9.02 -6.43
N LYS A 216 -5.04 9.82 -7.06
CA LYS A 216 -6.38 9.43 -7.50
C LYS A 216 -6.34 8.33 -8.56
N ASP A 217 -5.39 8.34 -9.47
CA ASP A 217 -5.26 7.31 -10.53
C ASP A 217 -5.07 5.92 -9.90
N VAL A 218 -4.32 5.84 -8.80
CA VAL A 218 -4.11 4.60 -8.04
C VAL A 218 -5.35 4.24 -7.21
N VAL A 219 -6.02 5.23 -6.65
CA VAL A 219 -7.23 5.05 -5.83
C VAL A 219 -8.36 4.42 -6.64
N ASP A 220 -8.51 4.76 -7.91
CA ASP A 220 -9.56 4.21 -8.76
C ASP A 220 -9.38 2.68 -8.98
N ALA A 221 -8.14 2.22 -9.15
CA ALA A 221 -7.85 0.78 -9.23
C ALA A 221 -8.08 0.06 -7.88
N ILE A 222 -7.75 0.70 -6.76
CA ILE A 222 -8.03 0.15 -5.43
C ILE A 222 -9.55 0.06 -5.21
N ASN A 223 -10.31 1.08 -5.57
CA ASN A 223 -11.78 1.08 -5.49
C ASN A 223 -12.39 -0.04 -6.33
N PHE A 224 -11.87 -0.27 -7.54
CA PHE A 224 -12.27 -1.42 -8.36
C PHE A 224 -12.01 -2.74 -7.64
N LEU A 225 -10.82 -2.96 -7.06
CA LEU A 225 -10.51 -4.17 -6.31
C LEU A 225 -11.33 -4.32 -5.02
N LEU A 226 -11.81 -3.24 -4.43
CA LEU A 226 -12.72 -3.24 -3.28
C LEU A 226 -14.17 -3.52 -3.68
N SER A 227 -14.53 -3.37 -4.95
CA SER A 227 -15.88 -3.56 -5.45
C SER A 227 -16.23 -5.03 -5.70
N GLU A 228 -17.50 -5.31 -5.97
CA GLU A 228 -17.98 -6.63 -6.38
C GLU A 228 -17.58 -7.00 -7.82
N LYS A 229 -17.23 -5.99 -8.63
CA LYS A 229 -16.75 -6.20 -10.02
C LYS A 229 -15.43 -6.96 -10.09
N SER A 230 -14.70 -7.07 -8.98
CA SER A 230 -13.44 -7.79 -8.86
C SER A 230 -13.55 -9.13 -8.11
N ASN A 231 -14.75 -9.71 -8.01
CA ASN A 231 -14.98 -10.90 -7.18
C ASN A 231 -14.13 -12.13 -7.59
N PHE A 232 -13.75 -12.23 -8.84
CA PHE A 232 -12.93 -13.33 -9.35
C PHE A 232 -11.47 -12.95 -9.58
N ILE A 233 -11.03 -11.79 -9.04
CA ILE A 233 -9.64 -11.33 -9.10
C ILE A 233 -8.98 -11.63 -7.75
N SER A 234 -8.02 -12.55 -7.73
CA SER A 234 -7.22 -12.90 -6.55
C SER A 234 -5.83 -13.37 -6.97
N GLY A 235 -4.82 -13.01 -6.19
CA GLY A 235 -3.40 -13.29 -6.48
C GLY A 235 -2.81 -12.39 -7.57
N GLN A 236 -3.51 -11.33 -7.97
CA GLN A 236 -3.08 -10.48 -9.07
C GLN A 236 -2.29 -9.26 -8.60
N ASN A 237 -1.39 -8.80 -9.46
CA ASN A 237 -0.69 -7.53 -9.35
C ASN A 237 -1.24 -6.58 -10.43
N ILE A 238 -1.94 -5.53 -10.00
CA ILE A 238 -2.52 -4.54 -10.92
C ILE A 238 -1.53 -3.38 -11.07
N VAL A 239 -1.05 -3.19 -12.30
CA VAL A 239 -0.08 -2.15 -12.63
C VAL A 239 -0.82 -0.89 -13.07
N ILE A 240 -0.41 0.26 -12.52
CA ILE A 240 -0.89 1.58 -12.92
C ILE A 240 0.32 2.49 -13.05
N ASP A 241 0.82 2.74 -14.25
CA ASP A 241 2.11 3.41 -14.44
C ASP A 241 2.26 4.22 -15.73
N ASP A 242 1.18 4.44 -16.45
CA ASP A 242 1.19 5.16 -17.74
C ASP A 242 2.18 4.56 -18.77
N GLY A 243 2.36 3.22 -18.75
CA GLY A 243 3.24 2.52 -19.67
C GLY A 243 4.74 2.63 -19.33
N TYR A 244 5.13 3.20 -18.20
CA TYR A 244 6.53 3.34 -17.81
C TYR A 244 7.29 2.01 -17.77
N SER A 245 6.63 0.91 -17.43
CA SER A 245 7.25 -0.42 -17.28
C SER A 245 7.29 -1.25 -18.58
N LEU A 246 6.81 -0.71 -19.66
CA LEU A 246 6.87 -1.34 -20.99
C LEU A 246 8.27 -1.28 -21.61
#